data_ad150c8a903ed1ad28298ecf2ebe00a7
#
_entry.id   ad150c8a903ed1ad28298ecf2ebe00a7
#
_cell.length_a   1.000
_cell.length_b   1.000
_cell.length_c   1.000
_cell.angle_alpha   90.00
_cell.angle_beta   90.00
_cell.angle_gamma   90.00
#
_symmetry.space_group_name_H-M   'P 1'
#
loop_
_entity.id
_entity.type
_entity.pdbx_description
1 polymer ?
#
loop_
_entity_poly.entity_id
_entity_poly.type
_entity_poly.pdbx_seq_one_letter_code
_entity_poly.pdbx_strand_id
1 'polypeptide(L)'
;VEGEVYAFSSLFTAVVFWLILKWEDVADQPHSDRWIILIAYLTGLSIGVHLLNLLCLPAIVLVYYYKKTPNATAKGSLIALLGSMVLVAAVLYGIVPGIVKVGGWFELLFVNGLGMSFNSGVVVYIILLAAALIWGVYESYTEKNKARMAISFILTIALLGIPFYGHGASSIIIGILVIAALGLYLAPSVQAKIKERWRITARTMNTALLCTMMIVIGYSSYALIVIRSTANTPMDQNSPEDIFTLGEYLGREQYGTRPLFYGPAFSSKVALDVKDGYCIPRQSEAGSKFVRKEKTSPDEKDSYIELPGRVEYEYAQNMFFPRMYSSSHAPLYKQWVDIKGHDVPYDQCGEMVMVNMPNQWENIKFFFSYQLNFMYWRYFMWNFAGRQNDIQGSGEIEHGNWITGIPFIDNLLVGNQDLLPQDLKNNKGHNVFYCLPLILGLIGLFWQAYHSQRGIQQFWVVFFLFFMTGIAIVLYLNQTPAQPRERDYAYAGSFYAFAIWVGMGVAGIIRMLREYCKMQELPA
;
A
#
# COMPACT_ATOMS: atom_id res chain seq x y z
N VAL A 1 -2.93 17.41 13.35
CA VAL A 1 -3.23 16.73 12.07
C VAL A 1 -3.81 17.78 11.14
N GLU A 2 -3.08 18.12 10.11
CA GLU A 2 -3.57 19.02 9.07
C GLU A 2 -4.75 18.35 8.37
N GLY A 3 -5.72 19.16 7.89
CA GLY A 3 -6.93 18.71 7.22
C GLY A 3 -6.64 18.13 5.83
N GLU A 4 -5.64 17.27 5.75
CA GLU A 4 -5.14 16.65 4.53
C GLU A 4 -5.78 15.27 4.28
N VAL A 5 -5.48 14.72 3.12
CA VAL A 5 -5.87 13.40 2.65
C VAL A 5 -5.61 12.30 3.69
N TYR A 6 -4.56 12.41 4.48
CA TYR A 6 -4.18 11.41 5.49
C TYR A 6 -5.11 11.35 6.70
N ALA A 7 -5.70 12.47 7.12
CA ALA A 7 -6.71 12.47 8.17
C ALA A 7 -7.95 11.70 7.71
N PHE A 8 -8.37 11.92 6.46
CA PHE A 8 -9.48 11.22 5.86
C PHE A 8 -9.17 9.73 5.62
N SER A 9 -7.95 9.40 5.21
CA SER A 9 -7.48 8.01 5.11
C SER A 9 -7.50 7.29 6.46
N SER A 10 -7.08 7.96 7.54
CA SER A 10 -7.12 7.42 8.91
C SER A 10 -8.55 7.16 9.37
N LEU A 11 -9.50 8.03 9.01
CA LEU A 11 -10.93 7.80 9.26
C LEU A 11 -11.41 6.52 8.56
N PHE A 12 -11.08 6.31 7.28
CA PHE A 12 -11.42 5.08 6.58
C PHE A 12 -10.86 3.84 7.27
N THR A 13 -9.58 3.88 7.68
CA THR A 13 -8.96 2.79 8.44
C THR A 13 -9.72 2.48 9.72
N ALA A 14 -10.07 3.50 10.51
CA ALA A 14 -10.80 3.33 11.75
C ALA A 14 -12.22 2.77 11.52
N VAL A 15 -12.95 3.30 10.54
CA VAL A 15 -14.31 2.86 10.21
C VAL A 15 -14.31 1.42 9.67
N VAL A 16 -13.41 1.08 8.76
CA VAL A 16 -13.32 -0.27 8.20
C VAL A 16 -12.93 -1.28 9.28
N PHE A 17 -12.02 -0.91 10.19
CA PHE A 17 -11.67 -1.76 11.33
C PHE A 17 -12.84 -1.91 12.31
N TRP A 18 -13.58 -0.87 12.59
CA TRP A 18 -14.79 -0.94 13.41
C TRP A 18 -15.88 -1.84 12.76
N LEU A 19 -16.05 -1.75 11.44
CA LEU A 19 -17.02 -2.56 10.70
C LEU A 19 -16.71 -4.06 10.76
N ILE A 20 -15.44 -4.46 10.69
CA ILE A 20 -15.09 -5.88 10.80
C ILE A 20 -15.36 -6.41 12.22
N LEU A 21 -15.18 -5.60 13.26
CA LEU A 21 -15.56 -5.97 14.62
C LEU A 21 -17.10 -6.12 14.74
N LYS A 22 -17.87 -5.21 14.11
CA LYS A 22 -19.34 -5.35 14.01
C LYS A 22 -19.74 -6.61 13.26
N TRP A 23 -19.04 -6.97 12.19
CA TRP A 23 -19.24 -8.22 11.52
C TRP A 23 -18.94 -9.42 12.44
N GLU A 24 -17.85 -9.37 13.21
CA GLU A 24 -17.48 -10.44 14.15
C GLU A 24 -18.61 -10.75 15.15
N ASP A 25 -19.27 -9.71 15.67
CA ASP A 25 -20.40 -9.85 16.61
C ASP A 25 -21.61 -10.59 15.99
N VAL A 26 -21.86 -10.39 14.69
CA VAL A 26 -23.05 -10.90 13.99
C VAL A 26 -22.73 -11.96 12.92
N ALA A 27 -21.49 -12.46 12.86
CA ALA A 27 -20.99 -13.30 11.76
C ALA A 27 -21.78 -14.61 11.56
N ASP A 28 -22.47 -15.08 12.61
CA ASP A 28 -23.26 -16.31 12.59
C ASP A 28 -24.75 -16.03 12.32
N GLN A 29 -25.15 -14.77 12.14
CA GLN A 29 -26.52 -14.36 11.84
C GLN A 29 -26.77 -14.33 10.32
N PRO A 30 -28.04 -14.49 9.88
CA PRO A 30 -28.40 -14.26 8.48
C PRO A 30 -28.01 -12.86 8.01
N HIS A 31 -27.56 -12.76 6.75
CA HIS A 31 -27.16 -11.49 6.11
C HIS A 31 -25.96 -10.77 6.75
N SER A 32 -25.13 -11.45 7.55
CA SER A 32 -23.92 -10.87 8.13
C SER A 32 -22.92 -10.39 7.06
N ASP A 33 -22.91 -11.01 5.88
CA ASP A 33 -22.01 -10.67 4.76
C ASP A 33 -22.17 -9.21 4.28
N ARG A 34 -23.31 -8.54 4.58
CA ARG A 34 -23.53 -7.12 4.30
C ARG A 34 -22.43 -6.21 4.86
N TRP A 35 -21.84 -6.54 5.99
CA TRP A 35 -20.76 -5.78 6.58
C TRP A 35 -19.45 -5.92 5.79
N ILE A 36 -19.17 -7.12 5.29
CA ILE A 36 -17.99 -7.37 4.42
C ILE A 36 -18.16 -6.62 3.09
N ILE A 37 -19.37 -6.62 2.52
CA ILE A 37 -19.70 -5.89 1.30
C ILE A 37 -19.54 -4.38 1.52
N LEU A 38 -19.96 -3.84 2.67
CA LEU A 38 -19.76 -2.45 3.03
C LEU A 38 -18.28 -2.10 3.21
N ILE A 39 -17.49 -2.99 3.83
CA ILE A 39 -16.03 -2.86 3.93
C ILE A 39 -15.40 -2.76 2.53
N ALA A 40 -15.82 -3.61 1.60
CA ALA A 40 -15.35 -3.59 0.22
C ALA A 40 -15.68 -2.27 -0.48
N TYR A 41 -16.89 -1.72 -0.29
CA TYR A 41 -17.27 -0.41 -0.83
C TYR A 41 -16.40 0.72 -0.29
N LEU A 42 -16.23 0.78 1.04
CA LEU A 42 -15.40 1.79 1.69
C LEU A 42 -13.92 1.64 1.30
N THR A 43 -13.46 0.42 1.11
CA THR A 43 -12.11 0.15 0.57
C THR A 43 -11.97 0.74 -0.83
N GLY A 44 -12.94 0.54 -1.71
CA GLY A 44 -12.98 1.15 -3.05
C GLY A 44 -12.98 2.68 -3.01
N LEU A 45 -13.81 3.29 -2.16
CA LEU A 45 -13.79 4.75 -1.95
C LEU A 45 -12.45 5.25 -1.42
N SER A 46 -11.84 4.51 -0.50
CA SER A 46 -10.58 4.90 0.12
C SER A 46 -9.40 4.88 -0.87
N ILE A 47 -9.47 4.06 -1.92
CA ILE A 47 -8.49 4.08 -3.02
C ILE A 47 -8.48 5.47 -3.67
N GLY A 48 -9.64 6.09 -3.85
CA GLY A 48 -9.78 7.46 -4.35
C GLY A 48 -9.22 8.54 -3.43
N VAL A 49 -9.02 8.22 -2.14
CA VAL A 49 -8.40 9.12 -1.16
C VAL A 49 -6.92 8.81 -0.99
N HIS A 50 -6.59 7.58 -0.57
CA HIS A 50 -5.20 7.15 -0.41
C HIS A 50 -5.08 5.63 -0.32
N LEU A 51 -4.13 5.04 -1.05
CA LEU A 51 -3.89 3.60 -1.11
C LEU A 51 -3.43 2.96 0.21
N LEU A 52 -2.92 3.75 1.15
CA LEU A 52 -2.44 3.26 2.46
C LEU A 52 -3.53 2.55 3.27
N ASN A 53 -4.81 2.88 3.05
CA ASN A 53 -5.89 2.21 3.74
C ASN A 53 -5.99 0.71 3.42
N LEU A 54 -5.52 0.26 2.25
CA LEU A 54 -5.47 -1.16 1.90
C LEU A 54 -4.58 -1.98 2.85
N LEU A 55 -3.66 -1.33 3.56
CA LEU A 55 -2.77 -1.99 4.51
C LEU A 55 -3.48 -2.45 5.81
N CYS A 56 -4.74 -2.06 6.04
CA CYS A 56 -5.56 -2.63 7.11
C CYS A 56 -6.16 -4.01 6.76
N LEU A 57 -6.21 -4.40 5.47
CA LEU A 57 -6.79 -5.67 5.02
C LEU A 57 -6.20 -6.91 5.70
N PRO A 58 -4.89 -7.01 5.96
CA PRO A 58 -4.34 -8.15 6.70
C PRO A 58 -4.95 -8.35 8.10
N ALA A 59 -5.15 -7.27 8.83
CA ALA A 59 -5.82 -7.32 10.13
C ALA A 59 -7.29 -7.77 9.99
N ILE A 60 -8.00 -7.25 8.99
CA ILE A 60 -9.40 -7.62 8.69
C ILE A 60 -9.52 -9.11 8.36
N VAL A 61 -8.64 -9.63 7.52
CA VAL A 61 -8.63 -11.05 7.14
C VAL A 61 -8.33 -11.95 8.34
N LEU A 62 -7.46 -11.51 9.27
CA LEU A 62 -7.21 -12.26 10.50
C LEU A 62 -8.44 -12.31 11.40
N VAL A 63 -9.21 -11.21 11.57
CA VAL A 63 -10.48 -11.22 12.31
C VAL A 63 -11.43 -12.23 11.66
N TYR A 64 -11.58 -12.18 10.34
CA TYR A 64 -12.41 -13.12 9.60
C TYR A 64 -11.99 -14.58 9.82
N TYR A 65 -10.69 -14.85 9.70
CA TYR A 65 -10.13 -16.19 9.88
C TYR A 65 -10.37 -16.73 11.29
N TYR A 66 -10.09 -15.95 12.33
CA TYR A 66 -10.27 -16.37 13.72
C TYR A 66 -11.74 -16.60 14.06
N LYS A 67 -12.64 -15.78 13.54
CA LYS A 67 -14.10 -15.99 13.74
C LYS A 67 -14.61 -17.25 13.05
N LYS A 68 -14.14 -17.54 11.83
CA LYS A 68 -14.60 -18.72 11.07
C LYS A 68 -13.87 -20.02 11.40
N THR A 69 -12.76 -19.95 12.14
CA THR A 69 -11.92 -21.10 12.49
C THR A 69 -11.73 -21.18 14.01
N PRO A 70 -12.65 -21.85 14.75
CA PRO A 70 -12.59 -21.91 16.22
C PRO A 70 -11.25 -22.46 16.76
N ASN A 71 -10.66 -23.43 16.06
CA ASN A 71 -9.37 -24.04 16.41
C ASN A 71 -8.24 -23.49 15.52
N ALA A 72 -8.09 -22.15 15.48
CA ALA A 72 -7.05 -21.51 14.69
C ALA A 72 -5.64 -21.91 15.19
N THR A 73 -4.79 -22.27 14.24
CA THR A 73 -3.39 -22.61 14.49
C THR A 73 -2.46 -21.52 14.00
N ALA A 74 -1.22 -21.42 14.54
CA ALA A 74 -0.21 -20.48 14.06
C ALA A 74 0.06 -20.64 12.56
N LYS A 75 0.14 -21.88 12.05
CA LYS A 75 0.29 -22.17 10.62
C LYS A 75 -0.89 -21.63 9.81
N GLY A 76 -2.12 -21.83 10.29
CA GLY A 76 -3.32 -21.31 9.64
C GLY A 76 -3.37 -19.79 9.63
N SER A 77 -2.98 -19.14 10.72
CA SER A 77 -2.86 -17.68 10.81
C SER A 77 -1.84 -17.12 9.80
N LEU A 78 -0.69 -17.79 9.65
CA LEU A 78 0.32 -17.41 8.65
C LEU A 78 -0.24 -17.56 7.22
N ILE A 79 -0.95 -18.65 6.92
CA ILE A 79 -1.59 -18.85 5.61
C ILE A 79 -2.64 -17.78 5.35
N ALA A 80 -3.48 -17.43 6.34
CA ALA A 80 -4.47 -16.35 6.23
C ALA A 80 -3.79 -15.00 5.96
N LEU A 81 -2.68 -14.72 6.65
CA LEU A 81 -1.88 -13.52 6.44
C LEU A 81 -1.29 -13.47 5.03
N LEU A 82 -0.67 -14.54 4.56
CA LEU A 82 -0.15 -14.62 3.17
C LEU A 82 -1.27 -14.47 2.15
N GLY A 83 -2.44 -15.08 2.39
CA GLY A 83 -3.64 -14.89 1.57
C GLY A 83 -4.10 -13.43 1.54
N SER A 84 -4.02 -12.73 2.66
CA SER A 84 -4.34 -11.30 2.72
C SER A 84 -3.37 -10.43 1.91
N MET A 85 -2.07 -10.77 1.88
CA MET A 85 -1.08 -10.09 1.03
C MET A 85 -1.41 -10.29 -0.46
N VAL A 86 -1.83 -11.51 -0.84
CA VAL A 86 -2.29 -11.78 -2.21
C VAL A 86 -3.53 -10.94 -2.53
N LEU A 87 -4.47 -10.80 -1.58
CA LEU A 87 -5.66 -9.95 -1.76
C LEU A 87 -5.27 -8.47 -1.96
N VAL A 88 -4.38 -7.95 -1.13
CA VAL A 88 -3.85 -6.57 -1.28
C VAL A 88 -3.19 -6.40 -2.64
N ALA A 89 -2.34 -7.35 -3.04
CA ALA A 89 -1.68 -7.33 -4.34
C ALA A 89 -2.68 -7.42 -5.50
N ALA A 90 -3.72 -8.23 -5.40
CA ALA A 90 -4.78 -8.33 -6.42
C ALA A 90 -5.53 -7.01 -6.61
N VAL A 91 -5.76 -6.25 -5.53
CA VAL A 91 -6.38 -4.92 -5.64
C VAL A 91 -5.39 -3.90 -6.21
N LEU A 92 -4.18 -3.80 -5.64
CA LEU A 92 -3.20 -2.77 -6.00
C LEU A 92 -2.59 -2.95 -7.38
N TYR A 93 -2.27 -4.18 -7.74
CA TYR A 93 -1.56 -4.52 -8.99
C TYR A 93 -2.46 -5.20 -10.02
N GLY A 94 -3.63 -5.69 -9.61
CA GLY A 94 -4.62 -6.33 -10.48
C GLY A 94 -5.75 -5.37 -10.86
N ILE A 95 -6.65 -5.06 -9.93
CA ILE A 95 -7.88 -4.31 -10.25
C ILE A 95 -7.57 -2.87 -10.67
N VAL A 96 -6.79 -2.13 -9.87
CA VAL A 96 -6.54 -0.70 -10.13
C VAL A 96 -5.86 -0.45 -11.49
N PRO A 97 -4.67 -1.03 -11.79
CA PRO A 97 -4.04 -0.85 -13.09
C PRO A 97 -4.69 -1.69 -14.20
N GLY A 98 -5.33 -2.81 -13.86
CA GLY A 98 -5.97 -3.70 -14.83
C GLY A 98 -7.16 -3.05 -15.54
N ILE A 99 -8.01 -2.33 -14.82
CA ILE A 99 -9.13 -1.56 -15.39
C ILE A 99 -8.61 -0.55 -16.40
N VAL A 100 -7.55 0.17 -16.07
CA VAL A 100 -6.93 1.16 -16.97
C VAL A 100 -6.35 0.47 -18.19
N LYS A 101 -5.65 -0.64 -18.01
CA LYS A 101 -5.00 -1.38 -19.11
C LYS A 101 -6.01 -1.96 -20.10
N VAL A 102 -7.01 -2.67 -19.60
CA VAL A 102 -8.04 -3.25 -20.47
C VAL A 102 -8.89 -2.15 -21.11
N GLY A 103 -9.25 -1.12 -20.35
CA GLY A 103 -9.93 0.07 -20.88
C GLY A 103 -9.13 0.75 -21.98
N GLY A 104 -7.80 0.85 -21.85
CA GLY A 104 -6.90 1.36 -22.88
C GLY A 104 -6.88 0.48 -24.15
N TRP A 105 -6.94 -0.85 -24.03
CA TRP A 105 -7.07 -1.73 -25.21
C TRP A 105 -8.38 -1.51 -25.97
N PHE A 106 -9.49 -1.36 -25.24
CA PHE A 106 -10.77 -1.00 -25.86
C PHE A 106 -10.70 0.37 -26.53
N GLU A 107 -10.08 1.34 -25.87
CA GLU A 107 -9.94 2.69 -26.42
C GLU A 107 -9.16 2.68 -27.74
N LEU A 108 -8.01 2.01 -27.80
CA LEU A 108 -7.22 1.88 -29.04
C LEU A 108 -8.00 1.16 -30.12
N LEU A 109 -8.74 0.09 -29.79
CA LEU A 109 -9.56 -0.62 -30.75
C LEU A 109 -10.64 0.28 -31.37
N PHE A 110 -11.34 1.06 -30.57
CA PHE A 110 -12.45 1.89 -31.02
C PHE A 110 -11.96 3.16 -31.71
N VAL A 111 -10.96 3.83 -31.19
CA VAL A 111 -10.46 5.11 -31.76
C VAL A 111 -9.53 4.83 -32.95
N ASN A 112 -8.42 4.12 -32.75
CA ASN A 112 -7.46 3.88 -33.81
C ASN A 112 -7.94 2.81 -34.83
N GLY A 113 -8.65 1.77 -34.36
CA GLY A 113 -9.11 0.69 -35.20
C GLY A 113 -10.39 1.01 -35.97
N LEU A 114 -11.40 1.56 -35.29
CA LEU A 114 -12.72 1.85 -35.88
C LEU A 114 -12.89 3.32 -36.28
N GLY A 115 -11.98 4.22 -35.90
CA GLY A 115 -12.04 5.65 -36.21
C GLY A 115 -13.17 6.40 -35.51
N MET A 116 -13.52 5.94 -34.29
CA MET A 116 -14.53 6.60 -33.44
C MET A 116 -13.88 7.73 -32.63
N SER A 117 -14.71 8.56 -31.96
CA SER A 117 -14.24 9.65 -31.12
C SER A 117 -13.52 9.17 -29.85
N PHE A 118 -12.66 10.00 -29.28
CA PHE A 118 -11.99 9.75 -28.01
C PHE A 118 -12.98 9.35 -26.90
N ASN A 119 -12.54 8.46 -26.03
CA ASN A 119 -13.27 7.87 -24.91
C ASN A 119 -14.43 6.92 -25.30
N SER A 120 -14.72 6.69 -26.59
CA SER A 120 -15.77 5.76 -27.03
C SER A 120 -15.48 4.31 -26.58
N GLY A 121 -14.25 3.87 -26.70
CA GLY A 121 -13.83 2.53 -26.28
C GLY A 121 -13.94 2.32 -24.77
N VAL A 122 -13.58 3.32 -23.98
CA VAL A 122 -13.69 3.29 -22.51
C VAL A 122 -15.16 3.18 -22.09
N VAL A 123 -16.07 3.91 -22.72
CA VAL A 123 -17.51 3.82 -22.42
C VAL A 123 -18.06 2.42 -22.69
N VAL A 124 -17.73 1.83 -23.85
CA VAL A 124 -18.13 0.45 -24.18
C VAL A 124 -17.54 -0.54 -23.17
N TYR A 125 -16.27 -0.39 -22.81
CA TYR A 125 -15.62 -1.24 -21.81
C TYR A 125 -16.32 -1.17 -20.44
N ILE A 126 -16.65 0.02 -19.95
CA ILE A 126 -17.34 0.19 -18.65
C ILE A 126 -18.71 -0.50 -18.68
N ILE A 127 -19.46 -0.37 -19.78
CA ILE A 127 -20.76 -1.04 -19.96
C ILE A 127 -20.59 -2.57 -19.92
N LEU A 128 -19.59 -3.11 -20.62
CA LEU A 128 -19.32 -4.54 -20.66
C LEU A 128 -18.87 -5.07 -19.30
N LEU A 129 -18.02 -4.34 -18.58
CA LEU A 129 -17.59 -4.69 -17.22
C LEU A 129 -18.77 -4.71 -16.24
N ALA A 130 -19.62 -3.69 -16.28
CA ALA A 130 -20.83 -3.63 -15.46
C ALA A 130 -21.79 -4.79 -15.78
N ALA A 131 -22.02 -5.07 -17.07
CA ALA A 131 -22.85 -6.18 -17.50
C ALA A 131 -22.30 -7.54 -17.04
N ALA A 132 -20.98 -7.76 -17.13
CA ALA A 132 -20.34 -8.98 -16.68
C ALA A 132 -20.45 -9.15 -15.15
N LEU A 133 -20.24 -8.08 -14.37
CA LEU A 133 -20.42 -8.08 -12.92
C LEU A 133 -21.85 -8.41 -12.52
N ILE A 134 -22.85 -7.76 -13.13
CA ILE A 134 -24.27 -8.01 -12.86
C ILE A 134 -24.63 -9.44 -13.23
N TRP A 135 -24.18 -9.92 -14.39
CA TRP A 135 -24.42 -11.31 -14.81
C TRP A 135 -23.78 -12.32 -13.86
N GLY A 136 -22.53 -12.07 -13.44
CA GLY A 136 -21.83 -12.93 -12.48
C GLY A 136 -22.54 -13.01 -11.13
N VAL A 137 -23.00 -11.87 -10.59
CA VAL A 137 -23.79 -11.80 -9.36
C VAL A 137 -25.10 -12.57 -9.52
N TYR A 138 -25.82 -12.39 -10.64
CA TYR A 138 -27.06 -13.09 -10.91
C TYR A 138 -26.88 -14.61 -10.99
N GLU A 139 -25.91 -15.11 -11.77
CA GLU A 139 -25.66 -16.55 -11.92
C GLU A 139 -25.21 -17.21 -10.61
N SER A 140 -24.36 -16.52 -9.84
CA SER A 140 -23.87 -17.01 -8.54
C SER A 140 -24.95 -16.98 -7.45
N TYR A 141 -25.92 -16.06 -7.55
CA TYR A 141 -27.06 -16.00 -6.64
C TYR A 141 -28.13 -17.07 -6.96
N THR A 142 -28.43 -17.26 -8.25
CA THR A 142 -29.49 -18.18 -8.66
C THR A 142 -29.08 -19.66 -8.69
N GLU A 143 -27.77 -19.93 -8.81
CA GLU A 143 -27.14 -21.27 -8.84
C GLU A 143 -27.71 -22.22 -9.91
N LYS A 144 -28.45 -21.72 -10.92
CA LYS A 144 -29.18 -22.55 -11.89
C LYS A 144 -28.21 -23.29 -12.82
N ASN A 145 -27.07 -22.70 -13.17
CA ASN A 145 -26.15 -23.30 -14.12
C ASN A 145 -24.69 -23.04 -13.72
N LYS A 146 -24.01 -24.09 -13.26
CA LYS A 146 -22.62 -24.02 -12.79
C LYS A 146 -21.62 -23.60 -13.89
N ALA A 147 -21.87 -23.94 -15.15
CA ALA A 147 -21.00 -23.54 -16.24
C ALA A 147 -21.14 -22.05 -16.54
N ARG A 148 -22.36 -21.52 -16.60
CA ARG A 148 -22.60 -20.08 -16.79
C ARG A 148 -22.04 -19.26 -15.63
N MET A 149 -22.17 -19.74 -14.41
CA MET A 149 -21.58 -19.12 -13.22
C MET A 149 -20.05 -19.06 -13.33
N ALA A 150 -19.39 -20.14 -13.74
CA ALA A 150 -17.94 -20.15 -13.96
C ALA A 150 -17.51 -19.19 -15.08
N ILE A 151 -18.22 -19.20 -16.22
CA ILE A 151 -17.93 -18.33 -17.36
C ILE A 151 -18.08 -16.85 -17.00
N SER A 152 -19.18 -16.47 -16.35
CA SER A 152 -19.42 -15.08 -15.94
C SER A 152 -18.36 -14.58 -14.94
N PHE A 153 -17.92 -15.43 -14.01
CA PHE A 153 -16.84 -15.11 -13.07
C PHE A 153 -15.50 -14.91 -13.78
N ILE A 154 -15.13 -15.82 -14.70
CA ILE A 154 -13.89 -15.73 -15.48
C ILE A 154 -13.90 -14.49 -16.38
N LEU A 155 -15.00 -14.21 -17.04
CA LEU A 155 -15.18 -13.02 -17.88
C LEU A 155 -14.98 -11.73 -17.05
N THR A 156 -15.55 -11.69 -15.85
CA THR A 156 -15.36 -10.56 -14.93
C THR A 156 -13.89 -10.36 -14.56
N ILE A 157 -13.19 -11.44 -14.19
CA ILE A 157 -11.75 -11.37 -13.85
C ILE A 157 -10.91 -10.92 -15.06
N ALA A 158 -11.24 -11.39 -16.25
CA ALA A 158 -10.56 -10.99 -17.48
C ALA A 158 -10.77 -9.50 -17.80
N LEU A 159 -12.02 -9.02 -17.70
CA LEU A 159 -12.35 -7.61 -17.93
C LEU A 159 -11.77 -6.69 -16.85
N LEU A 160 -11.63 -7.14 -15.61
CA LEU A 160 -10.91 -6.40 -14.57
C LEU A 160 -9.41 -6.27 -14.82
N GLY A 161 -8.85 -7.04 -15.77
CA GLY A 161 -7.45 -6.99 -16.11
C GLY A 161 -6.50 -7.67 -15.12
N ILE A 162 -7.02 -8.28 -14.06
CA ILE A 162 -6.22 -8.92 -12.99
C ILE A 162 -5.14 -9.87 -13.54
N PRO A 163 -5.41 -10.73 -14.53
CA PRO A 163 -4.42 -11.66 -15.07
C PRO A 163 -3.34 -11.02 -15.94
N PHE A 164 -3.54 -9.78 -16.41
CA PHE A 164 -2.69 -9.13 -17.41
C PHE A 164 -1.65 -8.18 -16.78
N TYR A 165 -0.95 -8.63 -15.76
CA TYR A 165 0.09 -7.85 -15.11
C TYR A 165 1.35 -7.72 -15.98
N GLY A 166 2.04 -6.57 -15.92
CA GLY A 166 3.27 -6.28 -16.68
C GLY A 166 3.01 -5.61 -18.04
N HIS A 167 4.01 -5.60 -18.91
CA HIS A 167 3.98 -4.93 -20.22
C HIS A 167 4.23 -5.91 -21.37
N GLY A 168 3.87 -5.50 -22.57
CA GLY A 168 4.15 -6.24 -23.81
C GLY A 168 3.36 -7.54 -23.99
N ALA A 169 3.76 -8.32 -25.02
CA ALA A 169 3.08 -9.56 -25.41
C ALA A 169 3.13 -10.65 -24.34
N SER A 170 4.19 -10.70 -23.54
CA SER A 170 4.35 -11.67 -22.44
C SER A 170 3.23 -11.56 -21.40
N SER A 171 2.82 -10.33 -21.06
CA SER A 171 1.71 -10.07 -20.15
C SER A 171 0.38 -10.65 -20.67
N ILE A 172 0.12 -10.54 -21.98
CA ILE A 172 -1.09 -11.06 -22.61
C ILE A 172 -1.07 -12.59 -22.60
N ILE A 173 0.07 -13.21 -22.97
CA ILE A 173 0.22 -14.67 -22.99
C ILE A 173 0.02 -15.24 -21.57
N ILE A 174 0.70 -14.68 -20.58
CA ILE A 174 0.56 -15.10 -19.17
C ILE A 174 -0.89 -14.91 -18.71
N GLY A 175 -1.52 -13.80 -19.05
CA GLY A 175 -2.91 -13.54 -18.71
C GLY A 175 -3.87 -14.58 -19.28
N ILE A 176 -3.70 -14.94 -20.55
CA ILE A 176 -4.51 -15.99 -21.21
C ILE A 176 -4.30 -17.35 -20.53
N LEU A 177 -3.04 -17.70 -20.18
CA LEU A 177 -2.74 -18.95 -19.48
C LEU A 177 -3.38 -18.98 -18.08
N VAL A 178 -3.36 -17.88 -17.34
CA VAL A 178 -4.01 -17.75 -16.04
C VAL A 178 -5.53 -17.90 -16.17
N ILE A 179 -6.15 -17.27 -17.19
CA ILE A 179 -7.59 -17.39 -17.47
C ILE A 179 -7.94 -18.84 -17.81
N ALA A 180 -7.14 -19.50 -18.66
CA ALA A 180 -7.34 -20.89 -19.03
C ALA A 180 -7.22 -21.83 -17.81
N ALA A 181 -6.20 -21.65 -16.98
CA ALA A 181 -6.01 -22.41 -15.75
C ALA A 181 -7.16 -22.22 -14.77
N LEU A 182 -7.64 -20.99 -14.60
CA LEU A 182 -8.81 -20.68 -13.77
C LEU A 182 -10.08 -21.31 -14.34
N GLY A 183 -10.24 -21.28 -15.68
CA GLY A 183 -11.35 -21.93 -16.38
C GLY A 183 -11.37 -23.44 -16.18
N LEU A 184 -10.23 -24.09 -16.29
CA LEU A 184 -10.07 -25.51 -16.00
C LEU A 184 -10.39 -25.82 -14.53
N TYR A 185 -9.88 -25.03 -13.61
CA TYR A 185 -10.15 -25.20 -12.18
C TYR A 185 -11.63 -25.05 -11.83
N LEU A 186 -12.32 -24.05 -12.41
CA LEU A 186 -13.74 -23.78 -12.16
C LEU A 186 -14.69 -24.66 -12.99
N ALA A 187 -14.17 -25.49 -13.92
CA ALA A 187 -15.00 -26.39 -14.70
C ALA A 187 -15.83 -27.32 -13.78
N PRO A 188 -17.15 -27.48 -14.01
CA PRO A 188 -18.01 -28.27 -13.14
C PRO A 188 -17.53 -29.71 -12.92
N SER A 189 -16.93 -30.31 -13.97
CA SER A 189 -16.34 -31.66 -13.94
C SER A 189 -15.13 -31.77 -13.01
N VAL A 190 -14.32 -30.70 -12.95
CA VAL A 190 -13.14 -30.62 -12.08
C VAL A 190 -13.59 -30.32 -10.64
N GLN A 191 -14.47 -29.34 -10.45
CA GLN A 191 -15.01 -28.98 -9.14
C GLN A 191 -15.72 -30.17 -8.45
N ALA A 192 -16.34 -31.08 -9.20
CA ALA A 192 -16.98 -32.28 -8.65
C ALA A 192 -15.94 -33.28 -8.07
N LYS A 193 -14.69 -33.29 -8.59
CA LYS A 193 -13.62 -34.22 -8.16
C LYS A 193 -12.71 -33.64 -7.07
N ILE A 194 -12.72 -32.33 -6.85
CA ILE A 194 -11.90 -31.64 -5.84
C ILE A 194 -12.44 -31.91 -4.44
N LYS A 195 -11.54 -32.08 -3.46
CA LYS A 195 -11.89 -32.20 -2.04
C LYS A 195 -12.72 -30.98 -1.60
N GLU A 196 -13.74 -31.20 -0.77
CA GLU A 196 -14.70 -30.19 -0.36
C GLU A 196 -14.05 -28.89 0.16
N ARG A 197 -12.99 -29.01 0.95
CA ARG A 197 -12.24 -27.86 1.48
C ARG A 197 -11.60 -26.94 0.43
N TRP A 198 -11.41 -27.41 -0.82
CA TRP A 198 -10.84 -26.65 -1.92
C TRP A 198 -11.88 -26.26 -2.97
N ARG A 199 -13.13 -26.69 -2.76
CA ARG A 199 -14.22 -26.39 -3.68
C ARG A 199 -14.69 -24.97 -3.49
N ILE A 200 -14.81 -24.22 -4.60
CA ILE A 200 -15.37 -22.86 -4.56
C ILE A 200 -16.90 -22.99 -4.60
N THR A 201 -17.55 -22.52 -3.52
CA THR A 201 -19.02 -22.54 -3.43
C THR A 201 -19.62 -21.34 -4.18
N ALA A 202 -20.88 -21.47 -4.60
CA ALA A 202 -21.61 -20.37 -5.24
C ALA A 202 -21.70 -19.14 -4.30
N ARG A 203 -21.91 -19.36 -3.01
CA ARG A 203 -21.91 -18.29 -2.01
C ARG A 203 -20.58 -17.54 -1.96
N THR A 204 -19.46 -18.27 -1.96
CA THR A 204 -18.12 -17.64 -1.99
C THR A 204 -17.92 -16.79 -3.25
N MET A 205 -18.34 -17.33 -4.40
CA MET A 205 -18.27 -16.64 -5.69
C MET A 205 -19.16 -15.38 -5.69
N ASN A 206 -20.39 -15.49 -5.18
CA ASN A 206 -21.32 -14.38 -5.07
C ASN A 206 -20.78 -13.27 -4.18
N THR A 207 -20.29 -13.61 -2.99
CA THR A 207 -19.69 -12.63 -2.06
C THR A 207 -18.47 -11.96 -2.69
N ALA A 208 -17.59 -12.73 -3.36
CA ALA A 208 -16.41 -12.17 -4.05
C ALA A 208 -16.81 -11.19 -5.17
N LEU A 209 -17.81 -11.54 -5.98
CA LEU A 209 -18.32 -10.68 -7.06
C LEU A 209 -19.00 -9.41 -6.50
N LEU A 210 -19.80 -9.54 -5.44
CA LEU A 210 -20.41 -8.39 -4.77
C LEU A 210 -19.35 -7.46 -4.16
N CYS A 211 -18.34 -8.00 -3.49
CA CYS A 211 -17.24 -7.20 -2.96
C CYS A 211 -16.46 -6.51 -4.09
N THR A 212 -16.16 -7.22 -5.17
CA THR A 212 -15.49 -6.65 -6.34
C THR A 212 -16.33 -5.55 -6.98
N MET A 213 -17.63 -5.76 -7.17
CA MET A 213 -18.55 -4.76 -7.70
C MET A 213 -18.57 -3.50 -6.82
N MET A 214 -18.57 -3.66 -5.49
CA MET A 214 -18.55 -2.55 -4.55
C MET A 214 -17.20 -1.81 -4.55
N ILE A 215 -16.08 -2.53 -4.68
CA ILE A 215 -14.76 -1.90 -4.87
C ILE A 215 -14.75 -1.07 -6.16
N VAL A 216 -15.26 -1.60 -7.27
CA VAL A 216 -15.32 -0.90 -8.56
C VAL A 216 -16.22 0.33 -8.47
N ILE A 217 -17.38 0.23 -7.81
CA ILE A 217 -18.28 1.38 -7.57
C ILE A 217 -17.57 2.45 -6.74
N GLY A 218 -16.89 2.08 -5.65
CA GLY A 218 -16.12 3.03 -4.84
C GLY A 218 -14.97 3.66 -5.64
N TYR A 219 -14.23 2.84 -6.38
CA TYR A 219 -13.13 3.26 -7.24
C TYR A 219 -13.58 4.17 -8.39
N SER A 220 -14.82 4.06 -8.86
CA SER A 220 -15.37 4.93 -9.92
C SER A 220 -15.35 6.42 -9.56
N SER A 221 -15.10 6.78 -8.30
CA SER A 221 -14.84 8.17 -7.88
C SER A 221 -13.69 8.82 -8.64
N TYR A 222 -12.73 8.05 -9.18
CA TYR A 222 -11.69 8.56 -10.07
C TYR A 222 -12.23 9.15 -11.38
N ALA A 223 -13.42 8.77 -11.82
CA ALA A 223 -14.07 9.40 -12.99
C ALA A 223 -14.27 10.92 -12.79
N LEU A 224 -14.46 11.38 -11.53
CA LEU A 224 -14.55 12.79 -11.20
C LEU A 224 -13.25 13.55 -11.48
N ILE A 225 -12.10 12.88 -11.31
CA ILE A 225 -10.77 13.47 -11.60
C ILE A 225 -10.65 13.68 -13.10
N VAL A 226 -11.01 12.68 -13.91
CA VAL A 226 -10.99 12.78 -15.38
C VAL A 226 -11.92 13.90 -15.86
N ILE A 227 -13.16 13.93 -15.36
CA ILE A 227 -14.15 14.98 -15.72
C ILE A 227 -13.64 16.37 -15.34
N ARG A 228 -12.99 16.52 -14.20
CA ARG A 228 -12.44 17.83 -13.79
C ARG A 228 -11.21 18.23 -14.59
N SER A 229 -10.37 17.27 -14.96
CA SER A 229 -9.19 17.52 -15.79
C SER A 229 -9.57 18.04 -17.16
N THR A 230 -10.59 17.46 -17.80
CA THR A 230 -11.09 17.96 -19.10
C THR A 230 -11.63 19.41 -19.07
N ALA A 231 -11.87 19.96 -17.87
CA ALA A 231 -12.26 21.38 -17.70
C ALA A 231 -11.04 22.32 -17.59
N ASN A 232 -9.81 21.83 -17.76
CA ASN A 232 -8.55 22.61 -17.71
C ASN A 232 -8.47 23.53 -16.49
N THR A 233 -8.57 22.94 -15.30
CA THR A 233 -8.49 23.70 -14.05
C THR A 233 -7.05 24.20 -13.80
N PRO A 234 -6.84 25.33 -13.06
CA PRO A 234 -5.50 25.90 -12.86
C PRO A 234 -4.48 24.96 -12.20
N MET A 235 -4.94 23.94 -11.46
CA MET A 235 -4.14 22.93 -10.78
C MET A 235 -4.51 21.55 -11.32
N ASP A 236 -4.15 21.27 -12.56
CA ASP A 236 -4.41 20.00 -13.24
C ASP A 236 -3.13 19.15 -13.34
N GLN A 237 -2.81 18.48 -12.23
CA GLN A 237 -1.60 17.69 -12.13
C GLN A 237 -1.66 16.46 -13.06
N ASN A 238 -0.71 16.36 -14.01
CA ASN A 238 -0.60 15.32 -15.04
C ASN A 238 -1.75 15.26 -16.04
N SER A 239 -2.67 16.21 -16.04
CA SER A 239 -3.80 16.30 -16.98
C SER A 239 -4.44 14.93 -17.29
N PRO A 240 -5.04 14.22 -16.32
CA PRO A 240 -5.60 12.88 -16.51
C PRO A 240 -6.92 12.92 -17.28
N GLU A 241 -6.90 13.40 -18.53
CA GLU A 241 -8.08 13.62 -19.38
C GLU A 241 -8.60 12.36 -20.07
N ASP A 242 -7.79 11.32 -20.16
CA ASP A 242 -8.12 10.04 -20.78
C ASP A 242 -7.61 8.86 -19.96
N ILE A 243 -7.89 7.65 -20.45
CA ILE A 243 -7.54 6.40 -19.75
C ILE A 243 -6.03 6.21 -19.63
N PHE A 244 -5.20 6.69 -20.56
CA PHE A 244 -3.75 6.53 -20.57
C PHE A 244 -3.11 7.49 -19.57
N THR A 245 -3.46 8.78 -19.63
CA THR A 245 -2.99 9.80 -18.70
C THR A 245 -3.50 9.55 -17.27
N LEU A 246 -4.71 8.98 -17.12
CA LEU A 246 -5.19 8.45 -15.83
C LEU A 246 -4.30 7.31 -15.33
N GLY A 247 -3.81 6.44 -16.21
CA GLY A 247 -2.87 5.38 -15.87
C GLY A 247 -1.55 5.92 -15.31
N GLU A 248 -0.96 6.91 -15.95
CA GLU A 248 0.26 7.59 -15.49
C GLU A 248 0.04 8.29 -14.13
N TYR A 249 -1.11 8.94 -13.96
CA TYR A 249 -1.50 9.57 -12.70
C TYR A 249 -1.61 8.55 -11.55
N LEU A 250 -2.28 7.43 -11.77
CA LEU A 250 -2.44 6.34 -10.79
C LEU A 250 -1.12 5.62 -10.50
N GLY A 251 -0.31 5.40 -11.52
CA GLY A 251 1.05 4.81 -11.43
C GLY A 251 2.03 5.71 -10.70
N ARG A 252 1.68 6.99 -10.48
CA ARG A 252 2.59 7.99 -9.87
C ARG A 252 3.94 8.08 -10.58
N GLU A 253 3.95 7.91 -11.89
CA GLU A 253 5.17 7.82 -12.69
C GLU A 253 6.08 9.04 -12.56
N GLN A 254 5.50 10.21 -12.30
CA GLN A 254 6.22 11.46 -12.04
C GLN A 254 7.19 11.40 -10.85
N TYR A 255 6.96 10.51 -9.87
CA TYR A 255 7.80 10.40 -8.68
C TYR A 255 8.96 9.41 -8.84
N GLY A 256 9.06 8.75 -10.01
CA GLY A 256 10.05 7.74 -10.29
C GLY A 256 9.87 6.45 -9.50
N THR A 257 10.75 5.50 -9.75
CA THR A 257 10.76 4.20 -9.07
C THR A 257 11.75 4.21 -7.91
N ARG A 258 11.43 3.48 -6.85
CA ARG A 258 12.31 3.27 -5.69
C ARG A 258 12.57 1.78 -5.54
N PRO A 259 13.82 1.35 -5.56
CA PRO A 259 14.13 -0.07 -5.42
C PRO A 259 13.78 -0.54 -4.01
N LEU A 260 13.02 -1.65 -3.88
CA LEU A 260 12.60 -2.19 -2.59
C LEU A 260 13.42 -3.41 -2.17
N PHE A 261 13.56 -4.39 -3.06
CA PHE A 261 14.19 -5.67 -2.74
C PHE A 261 15.56 -5.84 -3.38
N TYR A 262 15.72 -5.36 -4.61
CA TYR A 262 16.95 -5.45 -5.37
C TYR A 262 17.08 -4.23 -6.29
N GLY A 263 18.27 -3.65 -6.39
CA GLY A 263 18.51 -2.48 -7.20
C GLY A 263 19.81 -1.74 -6.87
N PRO A 264 20.03 -0.57 -7.49
CA PRO A 264 21.27 0.19 -7.35
C PRO A 264 21.44 0.78 -5.95
N ALA A 265 22.69 1.00 -5.55
CA ALA A 265 23.08 1.91 -4.49
C ALA A 265 23.39 3.30 -5.05
N PHE A 266 23.60 4.29 -4.18
CA PHE A 266 23.88 5.66 -4.58
C PHE A 266 25.14 5.83 -5.44
N SER A 267 26.10 4.94 -5.34
CA SER A 267 27.35 4.94 -6.11
C SER A 267 27.32 4.06 -7.35
N SER A 268 26.27 3.28 -7.56
CA SER A 268 26.11 2.40 -8.72
C SER A 268 26.19 3.17 -10.03
N LYS A 269 26.86 2.58 -11.01
CA LYS A 269 26.99 3.11 -12.36
C LYS A 269 26.02 2.43 -13.31
N VAL A 270 25.54 3.16 -14.30
CA VAL A 270 24.71 2.60 -15.37
C VAL A 270 25.53 1.60 -16.16
N ALA A 271 24.98 0.43 -16.44
CA ALA A 271 25.62 -0.56 -17.30
C ALA A 271 25.75 -0.01 -18.72
N LEU A 272 26.89 -0.26 -19.34
CA LEU A 272 27.21 0.24 -20.69
C LEU A 272 27.34 -0.92 -21.67
N ASP A 273 26.92 -0.69 -22.91
CA ASP A 273 27.12 -1.59 -24.03
C ASP A 273 27.90 -0.86 -25.13
N VAL A 274 28.73 -1.59 -25.86
CA VAL A 274 29.41 -1.08 -27.05
C VAL A 274 28.58 -1.41 -28.28
N LYS A 275 28.01 -0.40 -28.94
CA LYS A 275 27.25 -0.55 -30.18
C LYS A 275 27.81 0.37 -31.26
N ASP A 276 28.16 -0.18 -32.38
CA ASP A 276 28.77 0.55 -33.52
C ASP A 276 30.02 1.38 -33.13
N GLY A 277 30.81 0.88 -32.15
CA GLY A 277 31.99 1.55 -31.64
C GLY A 277 31.72 2.69 -30.63
N TYR A 278 30.46 2.95 -30.30
CA TYR A 278 30.05 3.93 -29.30
C TYR A 278 29.65 3.24 -27.98
N CYS A 279 30.03 3.86 -26.89
CA CYS A 279 29.67 3.44 -25.55
C CYS A 279 28.30 4.05 -25.18
N ILE A 280 27.27 3.20 -25.11
CA ILE A 280 25.89 3.63 -24.84
C ILE A 280 25.37 3.04 -23.54
N PRO A 281 24.56 3.78 -22.77
CA PRO A 281 23.91 3.26 -21.59
C PRO A 281 22.96 2.11 -21.96
N ARG A 282 23.05 1.01 -21.21
CA ARG A 282 22.09 -0.09 -21.33
C ARG A 282 20.74 0.36 -20.81
N GLN A 283 19.74 0.20 -21.64
CA GLN A 283 18.36 0.63 -21.38
C GLN A 283 17.44 -0.58 -21.42
N SER A 284 16.49 -0.65 -20.49
CA SER A 284 15.35 -1.53 -20.58
C SER A 284 14.19 -0.78 -21.25
N GLU A 285 13.45 -1.46 -22.13
CA GLU A 285 12.23 -0.88 -22.71
C GLU A 285 11.13 -0.84 -21.65
N ALA A 286 10.78 0.35 -21.21
CA ALA A 286 9.61 0.58 -20.35
C ALA A 286 8.40 0.88 -21.23
N GLY A 287 7.67 -0.13 -21.65
CA GLY A 287 6.34 -0.02 -22.26
C GLY A 287 6.16 1.05 -23.34
N SER A 288 4.93 1.18 -23.81
CA SER A 288 4.53 2.25 -24.74
C SER A 288 3.65 3.27 -24.04
N LYS A 289 3.79 4.55 -24.41
CA LYS A 289 2.93 5.65 -24.00
C LYS A 289 2.04 6.06 -25.15
N PHE A 290 0.74 6.21 -24.92
CA PHE A 290 -0.21 6.66 -25.92
C PHE A 290 -0.62 8.09 -25.65
N VAL A 291 -0.49 8.95 -26.68
CA VAL A 291 -0.82 10.39 -26.59
C VAL A 291 -1.83 10.73 -27.68
N ARG A 292 -2.80 11.59 -27.38
CA ARG A 292 -3.75 12.10 -28.36
C ARG A 292 -3.01 12.85 -29.46
N LYS A 293 -3.30 12.52 -30.71
CA LYS A 293 -2.80 13.27 -31.87
C LYS A 293 -3.58 14.56 -32.00
N GLU A 294 -2.90 15.70 -32.08
CA GLU A 294 -3.51 16.97 -32.41
C GLU A 294 -3.99 16.95 -33.88
N LYS A 295 -5.24 17.40 -34.11
CA LYS A 295 -5.82 17.46 -35.44
C LYS A 295 -5.23 18.62 -36.22
N THR A 296 -4.80 18.34 -37.43
CA THR A 296 -4.34 19.39 -38.38
C THR A 296 -5.49 19.97 -39.19
N SER A 297 -6.63 19.27 -39.28
CA SER A 297 -7.87 19.75 -39.91
C SER A 297 -9.12 19.27 -39.15
N PRO A 298 -10.25 19.99 -39.21
CA PRO A 298 -11.48 19.61 -38.54
C PRO A 298 -12.06 18.25 -38.95
N ASP A 299 -11.76 17.82 -40.18
CA ASP A 299 -12.24 16.53 -40.73
C ASP A 299 -11.36 15.33 -40.36
N GLU A 300 -10.23 15.55 -39.72
CA GLU A 300 -9.34 14.49 -39.30
C GLU A 300 -9.94 13.68 -38.16
N LYS A 301 -9.90 12.34 -38.29
CA LYS A 301 -10.39 11.44 -37.24
C LYS A 301 -9.51 11.49 -36.01
N ASP A 302 -10.13 11.25 -34.85
CA ASP A 302 -9.41 11.09 -33.60
C ASP A 302 -8.45 9.89 -33.69
N SER A 303 -7.25 10.02 -33.16
CA SER A 303 -6.28 8.93 -33.09
C SER A 303 -5.27 9.14 -31.95
N TYR A 304 -4.73 8.04 -31.46
CA TYR A 304 -3.62 8.04 -30.52
C TYR A 304 -2.33 7.68 -31.25
N ILE A 305 -1.24 8.38 -30.88
CA ILE A 305 0.12 8.08 -31.34
C ILE A 305 0.81 7.29 -30.24
N GLU A 306 1.46 6.21 -30.63
CA GLU A 306 2.32 5.43 -29.75
C GLU A 306 3.70 6.09 -29.69
N LEU A 307 4.14 6.43 -28.49
CA LEU A 307 5.47 6.95 -28.18
C LEU A 307 6.25 5.92 -27.35
N PRO A 308 7.59 5.90 -27.46
CA PRO A 308 8.40 5.12 -26.53
C PRO A 308 8.07 5.49 -25.07
N GLY A 309 7.95 4.50 -24.23
CA GLY A 309 7.76 4.71 -22.80
C GLY A 309 8.98 5.32 -22.13
N ARG A 310 8.90 5.50 -20.82
CA ARG A 310 10.01 6.03 -20.04
C ARG A 310 11.21 5.09 -20.11
N VAL A 311 12.35 5.64 -20.48
CA VAL A 311 13.60 4.88 -20.49
C VAL A 311 14.03 4.57 -19.05
N GLU A 312 14.20 3.29 -18.73
CA GLU A 312 14.82 2.83 -17.50
C GLU A 312 16.24 2.35 -17.80
N TYR A 313 17.21 2.78 -16.97
CA TYR A 313 18.59 2.36 -17.12
C TYR A 313 18.87 1.12 -16.26
N GLU A 314 19.60 0.17 -16.83
CA GLU A 314 20.15 -0.93 -16.06
C GLU A 314 21.44 -0.50 -15.35
N TYR A 315 21.61 -0.96 -14.13
CA TYR A 315 22.81 -0.62 -13.34
C TYR A 315 23.75 -1.82 -13.27
N ALA A 316 25.04 -1.54 -13.42
CA ALA A 316 26.09 -2.57 -13.40
C ALA A 316 26.25 -3.20 -12.01
N GLN A 317 26.10 -2.37 -10.97
CA GLN A 317 26.17 -2.84 -9.58
C GLN A 317 24.80 -2.72 -8.92
N ASN A 318 24.32 -3.81 -8.37
CA ASN A 318 23.07 -3.86 -7.62
C ASN A 318 23.30 -4.54 -6.27
N MET A 319 22.47 -4.19 -5.30
CA MET A 319 22.51 -4.81 -3.98
C MET A 319 21.11 -5.28 -3.55
N PHE A 320 21.08 -6.19 -2.59
CA PHE A 320 19.84 -6.63 -1.97
C PHE A 320 19.35 -5.60 -0.96
N PHE A 321 18.04 -5.32 -0.94
CA PHE A 321 17.40 -4.41 -0.01
C PHE A 321 18.04 -3.01 0.03
N PRO A 322 18.19 -2.30 -1.11
CA PRO A 322 18.89 -1.03 -1.18
C PRO A 322 18.11 0.09 -0.47
N ARG A 323 18.71 0.64 0.58
CA ARG A 323 18.15 1.77 1.33
C ARG A 323 18.82 3.10 0.96
N MET A 324 20.09 3.05 0.61
CA MET A 324 20.87 4.20 0.14
C MET A 324 20.99 4.16 -1.40
N TYR A 325 19.87 4.35 -2.12
CA TYR A 325 19.81 4.15 -3.57
C TYR A 325 20.00 5.42 -4.40
N SER A 326 19.78 6.60 -3.84
CA SER A 326 19.74 7.86 -4.59
C SER A 326 21.12 8.52 -4.66
N SER A 327 21.66 8.67 -5.87
CA SER A 327 22.95 9.31 -6.10
C SER A 327 22.97 10.79 -5.70
N SER A 328 21.86 11.50 -5.87
CA SER A 328 21.72 12.91 -5.46
C SER A 328 21.79 13.13 -3.96
N HIS A 329 21.54 12.09 -3.15
CA HIS A 329 21.56 12.15 -1.69
C HIS A 329 22.84 11.53 -1.08
N ALA A 330 23.84 11.21 -1.89
CA ALA A 330 25.07 10.57 -1.42
C ALA A 330 25.78 11.30 -0.25
N PRO A 331 25.92 12.64 -0.23
CA PRO A 331 26.51 13.36 0.91
C PRO A 331 25.67 13.22 2.20
N LEU A 332 24.34 13.17 2.07
CA LEU A 332 23.43 13.11 3.20
C LEU A 332 23.42 11.71 3.85
N TYR A 333 23.62 10.65 3.09
CA TYR A 333 23.77 9.30 3.66
C TYR A 333 24.96 9.21 4.61
N LYS A 334 26.08 9.90 4.27
CA LYS A 334 27.30 9.93 5.08
C LYS A 334 27.12 10.66 6.42
N GLN A 335 26.12 11.52 6.55
CA GLN A 335 25.77 12.17 7.82
C GLN A 335 25.13 11.19 8.81
N TRP A 336 24.43 10.16 8.30
CA TRP A 336 23.72 9.18 9.11
C TRP A 336 24.51 7.92 9.38
N VAL A 337 25.45 7.57 8.50
CA VAL A 337 26.25 6.35 8.60
C VAL A 337 27.67 6.61 8.13
N ASP A 338 28.65 6.13 8.91
CA ASP A 338 30.05 6.06 8.46
C ASP A 338 30.16 4.99 7.36
N ILE A 339 30.32 5.44 6.11
CA ILE A 339 30.36 4.60 4.91
C ILE A 339 31.81 4.45 4.48
N LYS A 340 32.36 3.25 4.70
CA LYS A 340 33.70 2.85 4.22
C LYS A 340 33.60 2.22 2.84
N GLY A 341 32.56 1.41 2.63
CA GLY A 341 32.30 0.73 1.37
C GLY A 341 33.31 -0.37 1.04
N HIS A 342 33.25 -0.83 -0.18
CA HIS A 342 34.21 -1.75 -0.82
C HIS A 342 34.28 -1.43 -2.30
N ASP A 343 35.47 -1.62 -2.87
CA ASP A 343 35.71 -1.33 -4.27
C ASP A 343 35.28 -2.49 -5.17
N VAL A 344 34.46 -2.17 -6.19
CA VAL A 344 33.94 -3.12 -7.17
C VAL A 344 34.40 -2.69 -8.56
N PRO A 345 34.92 -3.60 -9.39
CA PRO A 345 35.32 -3.24 -10.75
C PRO A 345 34.09 -2.91 -11.61
N TYR A 346 34.22 -1.90 -12.44
CA TYR A 346 33.24 -1.44 -13.39
C TYR A 346 33.91 -1.26 -14.75
N ASP A 347 33.39 -1.95 -15.77
CA ASP A 347 33.86 -1.81 -17.15
C ASP A 347 33.19 -0.58 -17.81
N GLN A 348 33.97 0.44 -18.04
CA GLN A 348 33.57 1.62 -18.78
C GLN A 348 34.00 1.49 -20.25
N CYS A 349 33.39 0.54 -20.97
CA CYS A 349 33.67 0.27 -22.39
C CYS A 349 35.14 -0.05 -22.70
N GLY A 350 35.74 -0.94 -21.91
CA GLY A 350 37.12 -1.40 -22.07
C GLY A 350 38.11 -0.76 -21.10
N GLU A 351 37.69 0.26 -20.36
CA GLU A 351 38.46 0.83 -19.25
C GLU A 351 37.89 0.35 -17.92
N MET A 352 38.70 -0.32 -17.11
CA MET A 352 38.28 -0.81 -15.80
C MET A 352 38.45 0.28 -14.76
N VAL A 353 37.34 0.74 -14.18
CA VAL A 353 37.29 1.73 -13.12
C VAL A 353 36.81 1.09 -11.83
N MET A 354 37.42 1.45 -10.69
CA MET A 354 36.95 0.98 -9.38
C MET A 354 35.87 1.92 -8.84
N VAL A 355 34.70 1.33 -8.48
CA VAL A 355 33.59 2.04 -7.89
C VAL A 355 33.43 1.62 -6.44
N ASN A 356 33.46 2.57 -5.52
CA ASN A 356 33.27 2.29 -4.09
C ASN A 356 31.77 2.13 -3.80
N MET A 357 31.37 0.90 -3.48
CA MET A 357 29.99 0.50 -3.15
C MET A 357 29.78 0.41 -1.65
N PRO A 358 28.66 0.87 -1.09
CA PRO A 358 28.38 0.68 0.33
C PRO A 358 28.22 -0.81 0.64
N ASN A 359 28.68 -1.21 1.84
CA ASN A 359 28.48 -2.56 2.34
C ASN A 359 27.02 -2.81 2.71
N GLN A 360 26.59 -4.09 2.65
CA GLN A 360 25.24 -4.46 3.06
C GLN A 360 24.94 -4.05 4.52
N TRP A 361 25.95 -4.13 5.40
CA TRP A 361 25.80 -3.73 6.79
C TRP A 361 25.62 -2.21 6.98
N GLU A 362 26.33 -1.40 6.21
CA GLU A 362 26.17 0.06 6.19
C GLU A 362 24.78 0.45 5.71
N ASN A 363 24.29 -0.23 4.68
CA ASN A 363 22.94 -0.07 4.16
C ASN A 363 21.85 -0.45 5.21
N ILE A 364 22.06 -1.53 5.96
CA ILE A 364 21.17 -1.91 7.07
C ILE A 364 21.26 -0.91 8.24
N LYS A 365 22.47 -0.42 8.57
CA LYS A 365 22.62 0.64 9.58
C LYS A 365 21.82 1.88 9.21
N PHE A 366 21.85 2.31 7.93
CA PHE A 366 21.05 3.44 7.48
C PHE A 366 19.54 3.19 7.65
N PHE A 367 19.07 1.98 7.35
CA PHE A 367 17.67 1.61 7.60
C PHE A 367 17.29 1.81 9.07
N PHE A 368 18.08 1.32 10.00
CA PHE A 368 17.78 1.42 11.43
C PHE A 368 17.98 2.84 11.97
N SER A 369 19.06 3.54 11.61
CA SER A 369 19.37 4.87 12.15
C SER A 369 18.45 5.95 11.61
N TYR A 370 18.26 5.99 10.29
CA TYR A 370 17.46 7.03 9.64
C TYR A 370 16.01 6.59 9.43
N GLN A 371 15.77 5.52 8.67
CA GLN A 371 14.41 5.19 8.23
C GLN A 371 13.53 4.70 9.38
N LEU A 372 14.04 3.84 10.24
CA LEU A 372 13.25 3.31 11.36
C LEU A 372 13.31 4.23 12.59
N ASN A 373 14.49 4.70 13.01
CA ASN A 373 14.62 5.51 14.22
C ASN A 373 14.15 6.95 13.98
N PHE A 374 14.75 7.66 13.03
CA PHE A 374 14.44 9.09 12.82
C PHE A 374 13.09 9.30 12.14
N MET A 375 12.76 8.54 11.06
CA MET A 375 11.55 8.73 10.25
C MET A 375 10.32 7.99 10.75
N TYR A 376 10.43 7.11 11.75
CA TYR A 376 9.27 6.41 12.31
C TYR A 376 9.23 6.47 13.84
N TRP A 377 10.28 5.97 14.51
CA TRP A 377 10.29 5.88 15.98
C TRP A 377 10.17 7.25 16.64
N ARG A 378 10.85 8.26 16.14
CA ARG A 378 10.74 9.65 16.61
C ARG A 378 9.29 10.15 16.55
N TYR A 379 8.58 9.92 15.45
CA TYR A 379 7.17 10.30 15.30
C TYR A 379 6.25 9.49 16.22
N PHE A 380 6.53 8.21 16.39
CA PHE A 380 5.80 7.38 17.33
C PHE A 380 5.94 7.94 18.75
N MET A 381 7.16 8.26 19.18
CA MET A 381 7.42 8.81 20.51
C MET A 381 6.81 10.21 20.71
N TRP A 382 6.64 11.02 19.67
CA TRP A 382 5.91 12.30 19.78
C TRP A 382 4.49 12.12 20.29
N ASN A 383 3.85 11.01 19.95
CA ASN A 383 2.46 10.73 20.33
C ASN A 383 2.33 10.05 21.70
N PHE A 384 3.38 9.37 22.17
CA PHE A 384 3.28 8.51 23.36
C PHE A 384 4.27 8.83 24.49
N ALA A 385 5.29 9.64 24.21
CA ALA A 385 6.23 10.14 25.21
C ALA A 385 6.20 11.67 25.36
N GLY A 386 6.44 12.38 24.26
CA GLY A 386 6.41 13.84 24.16
C GLY A 386 7.22 14.36 22.98
N ARG A 387 6.99 15.62 22.63
CA ARG A 387 7.60 16.32 21.50
C ARG A 387 8.32 17.58 21.96
N GLN A 388 9.56 17.75 21.53
CA GLN A 388 10.39 18.89 21.87
C GLN A 388 9.82 20.20 21.30
N ASN A 389 9.61 20.25 19.98
CA ASN A 389 8.99 21.36 19.25
C ASN A 389 8.50 20.89 17.88
N ASP A 390 7.83 21.76 17.10
CA ASP A 390 7.31 21.47 15.77
C ASP A 390 8.22 21.96 14.62
N ILE A 391 9.43 22.36 14.94
CA ILE A 391 10.42 22.74 13.92
C ILE A 391 10.96 21.47 13.27
N GLN A 392 10.98 21.46 11.94
CA GLN A 392 11.49 20.31 11.19
C GLN A 392 12.97 20.08 11.50
N GLY A 393 13.30 18.87 11.95
CA GLY A 393 14.67 18.46 12.24
C GLY A 393 15.29 17.66 11.11
N SER A 394 16.63 17.70 11.04
CA SER A 394 17.46 16.85 10.16
C SER A 394 18.45 15.98 10.95
N GLY A 395 18.20 15.83 12.26
CA GLY A 395 19.04 15.08 13.19
C GLY A 395 19.72 15.94 14.25
N GLU A 396 19.48 17.25 14.24
CA GLU A 396 19.98 18.18 15.25
C GLU A 396 19.30 17.93 16.60
N ILE A 397 19.97 18.30 17.69
CA ILE A 397 19.46 18.07 19.05
C ILE A 397 18.40 19.13 19.49
N GLU A 398 18.27 20.25 18.76
CA GLU A 398 17.36 21.35 19.08
C GLU A 398 16.00 21.26 18.37
N HIS A 399 15.89 20.49 17.29
CA HIS A 399 14.72 20.54 16.39
C HIS A 399 13.98 19.21 16.32
N GLY A 400 12.69 19.26 16.64
CA GLY A 400 11.73 18.20 16.35
C GLY A 400 12.05 16.83 16.94
N ASN A 401 12.80 16.76 18.03
CA ASN A 401 13.10 15.51 18.69
C ASN A 401 11.93 15.05 19.57
N TRP A 402 11.95 13.77 19.96
CA TRP A 402 11.08 13.31 21.03
C TRP A 402 11.74 13.50 22.38
N ILE A 403 10.94 13.73 23.40
CA ILE A 403 11.35 13.93 24.79
C ILE A 403 10.42 13.16 25.72
N THR A 404 10.88 12.89 26.93
CA THR A 404 10.07 12.23 27.96
C THR A 404 9.45 13.22 28.95
N GLY A 405 10.04 14.41 29.10
CA GLY A 405 9.79 15.36 30.17
C GLY A 405 10.51 15.04 31.46
N ILE A 406 11.32 13.98 31.49
CA ILE A 406 12.15 13.60 32.63
C ILE A 406 13.58 14.10 32.36
N PRO A 407 14.05 15.15 33.06
CA PRO A 407 15.32 15.82 32.73
C PRO A 407 16.52 14.87 32.65
N PHE A 408 16.58 13.85 33.52
CA PHE A 408 17.66 12.88 33.51
C PHE A 408 17.73 12.09 32.19
N ILE A 409 16.59 11.72 31.61
CA ILE A 409 16.52 10.98 30.35
C ILE A 409 16.76 11.93 29.17
N ASP A 410 16.09 13.06 29.18
CA ASP A 410 16.13 14.03 28.08
C ASP A 410 17.52 14.64 27.90
N ASN A 411 18.23 14.91 29.01
CA ASN A 411 19.61 15.40 28.95
C ASN A 411 20.58 14.41 28.29
N LEU A 412 20.31 13.10 28.40
CA LEU A 412 21.10 12.08 27.71
C LEU A 412 20.77 11.98 26.21
N LEU A 413 19.53 12.28 25.83
CA LEU A 413 19.05 12.13 24.45
C LEU A 413 19.31 13.37 23.61
N VAL A 414 18.97 14.54 24.12
CA VAL A 414 18.91 15.81 23.37
C VAL A 414 19.59 16.98 24.08
N GLY A 415 20.33 16.69 25.15
CA GLY A 415 21.00 17.71 25.96
C GLY A 415 20.04 18.46 26.90
N ASN A 416 20.61 19.40 27.69
CA ASN A 416 19.85 20.12 28.70
C ASN A 416 18.84 21.09 28.05
N GLN A 417 17.56 20.79 28.19
CA GLN A 417 16.47 21.56 27.59
C GLN A 417 16.31 22.97 28.23
N ASP A 418 16.86 23.17 29.42
CA ASP A 418 16.87 24.51 30.07
C ASP A 418 17.82 25.50 29.41
N LEU A 419 18.75 25.01 28.57
CA LEU A 419 19.68 25.86 27.82
C LEU A 419 19.17 26.29 26.45
N LEU A 420 18.01 25.80 26.03
CA LEU A 420 17.40 26.19 24.76
C LEU A 420 17.05 27.69 24.73
N PRO A 421 17.12 28.35 23.58
CA PRO A 421 16.58 29.69 23.37
C PRO A 421 15.10 29.81 23.74
N GLN A 422 14.66 31.01 24.14
CA GLN A 422 13.30 31.21 24.65
C GLN A 422 12.20 30.92 23.59
N ASP A 423 12.46 31.19 22.34
CA ASP A 423 11.56 30.88 21.22
C ASP A 423 11.34 29.38 21.03
N LEU A 424 12.36 28.55 21.22
CA LEU A 424 12.24 27.09 21.19
C LEU A 424 11.53 26.55 22.43
N LYS A 425 11.79 27.10 23.62
CA LYS A 425 11.09 26.70 24.84
C LYS A 425 9.59 26.98 24.79
N ASN A 426 9.22 28.14 24.23
CA ASN A 426 7.82 28.58 24.13
C ASN A 426 7.13 28.08 22.85
N ASN A 427 7.74 27.13 22.13
CA ASN A 427 7.15 26.58 20.93
C ASN A 427 5.82 25.88 21.23
N LYS A 428 4.77 26.19 20.43
CA LYS A 428 3.42 25.63 20.60
C LYS A 428 3.33 24.13 20.37
N GLY A 429 4.27 23.56 19.63
CA GLY A 429 4.36 22.13 19.38
C GLY A 429 4.99 21.34 20.52
N HIS A 430 5.50 22.01 21.56
CA HIS A 430 6.04 21.36 22.76
C HIS A 430 4.94 20.67 23.55
N ASN A 431 5.12 19.38 23.83
CA ASN A 431 4.26 18.62 24.73
C ASN A 431 5.03 17.54 25.47
N VAL A 432 4.53 17.15 26.64
CA VAL A 432 5.17 16.15 27.49
C VAL A 432 4.11 15.25 28.10
N PHE A 433 4.28 13.95 27.92
CA PHE A 433 3.37 12.92 28.46
C PHE A 433 4.03 12.02 29.52
N TYR A 434 5.30 12.25 29.85
CA TYR A 434 6.07 11.45 30.82
C TYR A 434 6.06 9.94 30.50
N CYS A 435 6.00 9.58 29.22
CA CYS A 435 5.84 8.20 28.74
C CYS A 435 4.59 7.46 29.28
N LEU A 436 3.63 8.14 29.90
CA LEU A 436 2.44 7.48 30.48
C LEU A 436 1.61 6.73 29.42
N PRO A 437 1.28 7.31 28.24
CA PRO A 437 0.59 6.55 27.21
C PRO A 437 1.42 5.38 26.67
N LEU A 438 2.74 5.54 26.57
CA LEU A 438 3.65 4.46 26.15
C LEU A 438 3.59 3.28 27.12
N ILE A 439 3.70 3.56 28.43
CA ILE A 439 3.65 2.54 29.48
C ILE A 439 2.30 1.84 29.48
N LEU A 440 1.19 2.60 29.40
CA LEU A 440 -0.16 2.02 29.31
C LEU A 440 -0.30 1.13 28.07
N GLY A 441 0.21 1.57 26.91
CA GLY A 441 0.20 0.78 25.68
C GLY A 441 0.99 -0.53 25.81
N LEU A 442 2.17 -0.49 26.45
CA LEU A 442 2.96 -1.70 26.72
C LEU A 442 2.23 -2.64 27.69
N ILE A 443 1.63 -2.12 28.77
CA ILE A 443 0.81 -2.93 29.68
C ILE A 443 -0.35 -3.60 28.92
N GLY A 444 -1.06 -2.87 28.08
CA GLY A 444 -2.15 -3.39 27.27
C GLY A 444 -1.72 -4.45 26.27
N LEU A 445 -0.58 -4.23 25.60
CA LEU A 445 0.03 -5.17 24.67
C LEU A 445 0.35 -6.49 25.38
N PHE A 446 1.06 -6.46 26.50
CA PHE A 446 1.42 -7.67 27.25
C PHE A 446 0.18 -8.34 27.85
N TRP A 447 -0.74 -7.54 28.42
CA TRP A 447 -1.97 -8.10 28.97
C TRP A 447 -2.77 -8.83 27.88
N GLN A 448 -2.96 -8.25 26.71
CA GLN A 448 -3.66 -8.89 25.59
C GLN A 448 -2.96 -10.15 25.12
N ALA A 449 -1.62 -10.12 25.01
CA ALA A 449 -0.83 -11.25 24.53
C ALA A 449 -0.86 -12.47 25.47
N TYR A 450 -0.95 -12.27 26.80
CA TYR A 450 -0.81 -13.35 27.78
C TYR A 450 -2.10 -13.72 28.51
N HIS A 451 -3.16 -12.92 28.37
CA HIS A 451 -4.36 -13.09 29.15
C HIS A 451 -5.17 -14.35 28.80
N SER A 452 -5.31 -14.70 27.52
CA SER A 452 -6.13 -15.84 27.07
C SER A 452 -5.78 -16.23 25.63
N GLN A 453 -6.25 -17.40 25.18
CA GLN A 453 -6.11 -17.86 23.78
C GLN A 453 -6.76 -16.87 22.79
N ARG A 454 -7.94 -16.33 23.13
CA ARG A 454 -8.60 -15.28 22.34
C ARG A 454 -7.81 -13.97 22.39
N GLY A 455 -7.19 -13.65 23.52
CA GLY A 455 -6.30 -12.49 23.67
C GLY A 455 -5.12 -12.54 22.70
N ILE A 456 -4.45 -13.69 22.56
CA ILE A 456 -3.36 -13.87 21.59
C ILE A 456 -3.84 -13.65 20.15
N GLN A 457 -5.02 -14.14 19.78
CA GLN A 457 -5.58 -13.92 18.45
C GLN A 457 -5.83 -12.42 18.18
N GLN A 458 -6.46 -11.74 19.13
CA GLN A 458 -6.71 -10.29 19.06
C GLN A 458 -5.41 -9.48 19.07
N PHE A 459 -4.40 -9.91 19.84
CA PHE A 459 -3.06 -9.31 19.81
C PHE A 459 -2.47 -9.33 18.39
N TRP A 460 -2.51 -10.46 17.69
CA TRP A 460 -2.01 -10.55 16.32
C TRP A 460 -2.78 -9.65 15.34
N VAL A 461 -4.08 -9.49 15.53
CA VAL A 461 -4.89 -8.56 14.72
C VAL A 461 -4.40 -7.13 14.89
N VAL A 462 -4.26 -6.65 16.14
CA VAL A 462 -3.79 -5.29 16.42
C VAL A 462 -2.32 -5.13 16.01
N PHE A 463 -1.49 -6.16 16.24
CA PHE A 463 -0.08 -6.16 15.85
C PHE A 463 0.10 -6.00 14.32
N PHE A 464 -0.66 -6.75 13.52
CA PHE A 464 -0.58 -6.60 12.07
C PHE A 464 -1.19 -5.29 11.58
N LEU A 465 -2.22 -4.77 12.24
CA LEU A 465 -2.67 -3.41 11.96
C LEU A 465 -1.55 -2.39 12.23
N PHE A 466 -0.90 -2.46 13.38
CA PHE A 466 0.24 -1.62 13.75
C PHE A 466 1.42 -1.76 12.78
N PHE A 467 1.84 -2.99 12.51
CA PHE A 467 2.98 -3.28 11.64
C PHE A 467 2.76 -2.81 10.20
N MET A 468 1.61 -3.14 9.62
CA MET A 468 1.30 -2.82 8.23
C MET A 468 1.10 -1.33 7.99
N THR A 469 0.49 -0.62 8.93
CA THR A 469 0.26 0.83 8.82
C THR A 469 1.41 1.68 9.36
N GLY A 470 2.48 1.06 9.85
CA GLY A 470 3.69 1.70 10.36
C GLY A 470 4.95 1.21 9.66
N ILE A 471 5.53 0.13 10.17
CA ILE A 471 6.84 -0.40 9.72
C ILE A 471 6.81 -0.80 8.23
N ALA A 472 5.74 -1.43 7.77
CA ALA A 472 5.62 -1.79 6.36
C ALA A 472 5.60 -0.55 5.44
N ILE A 473 5.04 0.58 5.91
CA ILE A 473 5.08 1.86 5.18
C ILE A 473 6.52 2.40 5.13
N VAL A 474 7.29 2.31 6.22
CA VAL A 474 8.73 2.69 6.22
C VAL A 474 9.48 1.91 5.14
N LEU A 475 9.26 0.60 5.08
CA LEU A 475 9.87 -0.29 4.08
C LEU A 475 9.48 0.10 2.66
N TYR A 476 8.19 0.34 2.43
CA TYR A 476 7.65 0.69 1.10
C TYR A 476 8.10 2.06 0.62
N LEU A 477 8.07 3.07 1.49
CA LEU A 477 8.41 4.44 1.10
C LEU A 477 9.89 4.60 0.78
N ASN A 478 10.77 3.79 1.38
CA ASN A 478 12.21 3.84 1.18
C ASN A 478 12.75 5.29 1.13
N GLN A 479 12.47 6.07 2.18
CA GLN A 479 12.69 7.52 2.19
C GLN A 479 14.18 7.86 2.24
N THR A 480 14.56 8.83 1.42
CA THR A 480 15.89 9.46 1.43
C THR A 480 15.97 10.55 2.51
N PRO A 481 17.16 10.94 2.99
CA PRO A 481 17.33 12.12 3.85
C PRO A 481 16.82 13.41 3.20
N ALA A 482 16.73 14.49 3.99
CA ALA A 482 16.28 15.82 3.56
C ALA A 482 14.88 15.81 2.91
N GLN A 483 13.91 15.21 3.61
CA GLN A 483 12.52 15.31 3.20
C GLN A 483 12.03 16.76 3.28
N PRO A 484 11.17 17.22 2.34
CA PRO A 484 10.73 18.62 2.29
C PRO A 484 9.85 19.04 3.49
N ARG A 485 9.28 18.08 4.21
CA ARG A 485 8.49 18.28 5.45
C ARG A 485 8.48 17.03 6.31
N GLU A 486 8.04 17.15 7.56
CA GLU A 486 7.80 16.01 8.44
C GLU A 486 6.77 15.04 7.84
N ARG A 487 6.93 13.75 8.08
CA ARG A 487 6.14 12.66 7.47
C ARG A 487 5.35 11.83 8.49
N ASP A 488 5.14 12.35 9.69
CA ASP A 488 4.43 11.69 10.79
C ASP A 488 3.02 11.21 10.39
N TYR A 489 2.32 11.99 9.58
CA TYR A 489 1.00 11.68 9.06
C TYR A 489 0.91 10.36 8.28
N ALA A 490 2.01 9.94 7.63
CA ALA A 490 2.03 8.69 6.87
C ALA A 490 1.86 7.45 7.76
N TYR A 491 2.15 7.58 9.05
CA TYR A 491 2.14 6.49 10.03
C TYR A 491 0.96 6.57 11.02
N ALA A 492 0.02 7.48 10.80
CA ALA A 492 -1.12 7.72 11.70
C ALA A 492 -1.94 6.45 11.99
N GLY A 493 -2.04 5.52 11.04
CA GLY A 493 -2.70 4.23 11.23
C GLY A 493 -2.03 3.37 12.31
N SER A 494 -0.69 3.38 12.42
CA SER A 494 0.02 2.64 13.47
C SER A 494 -0.14 3.30 14.85
N PHE A 495 -0.23 4.61 14.90
CA PHE A 495 -0.50 5.33 16.14
C PHE A 495 -1.91 5.03 16.64
N TYR A 496 -2.89 5.00 15.73
CA TYR A 496 -4.24 4.52 16.03
C TYR A 496 -4.23 3.08 16.57
N ALA A 497 -3.51 2.16 15.94
CA ALA A 497 -3.41 0.78 16.41
C ALA A 497 -2.77 0.69 17.80
N PHE A 498 -1.72 1.47 18.08
CA PHE A 498 -1.10 1.49 19.40
C PHE A 498 -2.02 2.09 20.47
N ALA A 499 -2.86 3.08 20.10
CA ALA A 499 -3.85 3.65 21.01
C ALA A 499 -4.89 2.61 21.48
N ILE A 500 -5.17 1.56 20.70
CA ILE A 500 -5.99 0.42 21.13
C ILE A 500 -5.33 -0.26 22.34
N TRP A 501 -4.01 -0.51 22.28
CA TRP A 501 -3.29 -1.07 23.44
C TRP A 501 -3.24 -0.14 24.63
N VAL A 502 -3.19 1.18 24.43
CA VAL A 502 -3.30 2.15 25.53
C VAL A 502 -4.62 1.97 26.28
N GLY A 503 -5.75 1.87 25.53
CA GLY A 503 -7.05 1.58 26.13
C GLY A 503 -7.11 0.21 26.82
N MET A 504 -6.51 -0.83 26.21
CA MET A 504 -6.43 -2.17 26.80
C MET A 504 -5.56 -2.18 28.08
N GLY A 505 -4.55 -1.31 28.19
CA GLY A 505 -3.73 -1.15 29.39
C GLY A 505 -4.55 -0.70 30.60
N VAL A 506 -5.45 0.24 30.40
CA VAL A 506 -6.38 0.66 31.46
C VAL A 506 -7.26 -0.50 31.92
N ALA A 507 -7.85 -1.25 30.97
CA ALA A 507 -8.66 -2.43 31.28
C ALA A 507 -7.85 -3.50 32.02
N GLY A 508 -6.60 -3.73 31.61
CA GLY A 508 -5.67 -4.67 32.26
C GLY A 508 -5.35 -4.29 33.70
N ILE A 509 -5.06 -3.00 33.93
CA ILE A 509 -4.80 -2.48 35.29
C ILE A 509 -6.04 -2.64 36.20
N ILE A 510 -7.23 -2.25 35.72
CA ILE A 510 -8.47 -2.40 36.48
C ILE A 510 -8.68 -3.86 36.86
N ARG A 511 -8.44 -4.79 35.96
CA ARG A 511 -8.59 -6.22 36.24
C ARG A 511 -7.55 -6.73 37.22
N MET A 512 -6.28 -6.36 37.08
CA MET A 512 -5.25 -6.71 38.07
C MET A 512 -5.59 -6.20 39.47
N LEU A 513 -6.06 -4.96 39.58
CA LEU A 513 -6.48 -4.40 40.87
C LEU A 513 -7.67 -5.16 41.47
N ARG A 514 -8.65 -5.57 40.66
CA ARG A 514 -9.77 -6.40 41.14
C ARG A 514 -9.33 -7.77 41.62
N GLU A 515 -8.45 -8.44 40.88
CA GLU A 515 -7.97 -9.79 41.21
C GLU A 515 -7.04 -9.80 42.44
N TYR A 516 -6.09 -8.84 42.53
CA TYR A 516 -5.09 -8.82 43.60
C TYR A 516 -5.54 -8.05 44.87
N CYS A 517 -6.29 -6.98 44.70
CA CYS A 517 -6.70 -6.16 45.84
C CYS A 517 -8.08 -6.56 46.42
N LYS A 518 -8.73 -7.62 45.90
CA LYS A 518 -10.10 -8.06 46.28
C LYS A 518 -11.10 -6.89 46.39
N MET A 519 -10.92 -5.88 45.55
CA MET A 519 -11.84 -4.74 45.51
C MET A 519 -13.19 -5.22 44.99
N GLN A 520 -14.26 -5.02 45.76
CA GLN A 520 -15.64 -5.26 45.34
C GLN A 520 -15.97 -4.42 44.12
N GLU A 521 -16.85 -4.93 43.29
CA GLU A 521 -17.27 -4.32 42.02
C GLU A 521 -17.64 -2.83 42.21
N LEU A 522 -16.94 -1.95 41.55
CA LEU A 522 -17.42 -0.62 41.29
C LEU A 522 -18.62 -0.70 40.36
N PRO A 523 -19.78 -0.09 40.68
CA PRO A 523 -20.93 -0.09 39.78
C PRO A 523 -20.54 0.55 38.44
N ALA A 524 -21.10 0.01 37.38
CA ALA A 524 -20.82 0.38 35.98
C ALA A 524 -21.24 1.83 35.68
#